data_0bffa012b7bd71e869922a4137ecd45d
#
_entry.id   0bffa012b7bd71e869922a4137ecd45d
#
_cell.length_a   1.000
_cell.length_b   1.000
_cell.length_c   1.000
_cell.angle_alpha   90.00
_cell.angle_beta   90.00
_cell.angle_gamma   90.00
#
_symmetry.space_group_name_H-M   'P 1'
#
loop_
_entity.id
_entity.type
_entity.pdbx_description
1 polymer ?
#
loop_
_entity_poly.entity_id
_entity_poly.type
_entity_poly.pdbx_seq_one_letter_code
_entity_poly.pdbx_strand_id
1 'polypeptide(L)'
;MSKVVLITGATSGMGEATAKLLSENGYKVYAGCRDKNIEKCDGNINYIYLDVTKTDSIKNAVKKVIDTEGKIDVLLNNAGYGLLSTLEDGTDEEIFNQFDVNVFGLIKTIREVLPYMRKENYGVIINISSFLGKMGLPLLSHYNASKYAVEGITDSLRFETLPFNIR
;
A
#
# COMPACT_ATOMS: atom_id res chain seq x y z
N MET A 1 -0.75 7.68 -23.07
CA MET A 1 -1.29 6.53 -22.31
C MET A 1 -1.57 7.01 -20.89
N SER A 2 -2.70 6.60 -20.29
CA SER A 2 -2.99 6.90 -18.89
C SER A 2 -2.00 6.21 -17.96
N LYS A 3 -1.67 6.84 -16.81
CA LYS A 3 -0.84 6.20 -15.79
C LYS A 3 -1.65 5.17 -15.02
N VAL A 4 -1.04 4.05 -14.69
CA VAL A 4 -1.63 2.93 -13.96
C VAL A 4 -1.25 3.03 -12.48
N VAL A 5 -2.26 3.03 -11.61
CA VAL A 5 -2.09 3.18 -10.16
C VAL A 5 -2.64 1.94 -9.45
N LEU A 6 -1.83 1.32 -8.61
CA LEU A 6 -2.27 0.28 -7.67
C LEU A 6 -2.38 0.88 -6.27
N ILE A 7 -3.55 0.76 -5.64
CA ILE A 7 -3.81 1.27 -4.29
C ILE A 7 -4.19 0.12 -3.36
N THR A 8 -3.53 -0.01 -2.22
CA THR A 8 -3.92 -0.98 -1.19
C THR A 8 -4.93 -0.36 -0.22
N GLY A 9 -5.95 -1.14 0.21
CA GLY A 9 -6.97 -0.64 1.14
C GLY A 9 -7.84 0.49 0.58
N ALA A 10 -8.33 0.32 -0.66
CA ALA A 10 -8.96 1.38 -1.44
C ALA A 10 -10.50 1.36 -1.43
N THR A 11 -11.15 0.66 -0.49
CA THR A 11 -12.62 0.54 -0.41
C THR A 11 -13.26 1.40 0.67
N SER A 12 -12.48 2.18 1.39
CA SER A 12 -12.97 3.09 2.43
C SER A 12 -11.99 4.23 2.70
N GLY A 13 -12.46 5.27 3.35
CA GLY A 13 -11.65 6.37 3.85
C GLY A 13 -10.77 7.05 2.79
N MET A 14 -9.52 7.33 3.15
CA MET A 14 -8.57 8.01 2.27
C MET A 14 -8.27 7.25 0.98
N GLY A 15 -8.17 5.91 1.06
CA GLY A 15 -7.90 5.09 -0.12
C GLY A 15 -9.00 5.17 -1.16
N GLU A 16 -10.26 5.11 -0.75
CA GLU A 16 -11.42 5.27 -1.63
C GLU A 16 -11.50 6.67 -2.24
N ALA A 17 -11.34 7.70 -1.41
CA ALA A 17 -11.36 9.09 -1.89
C ALA A 17 -10.23 9.34 -2.91
N THR A 18 -9.03 8.81 -2.65
CA THR A 18 -7.90 8.91 -3.59
C THR A 18 -8.17 8.15 -4.88
N ALA A 19 -8.76 6.94 -4.81
CA ALA A 19 -9.10 6.17 -6.01
C ALA A 19 -10.07 6.94 -6.92
N LYS A 20 -11.11 7.55 -6.34
CA LYS A 20 -12.08 8.38 -7.07
C LYS A 20 -11.41 9.59 -7.71
N LEU A 21 -10.64 10.35 -6.93
CA LEU A 21 -9.95 11.56 -7.42
C LEU A 21 -8.99 11.24 -8.58
N LEU A 22 -8.21 10.17 -8.47
CA LEU A 22 -7.29 9.74 -9.53
C LEU A 22 -8.05 9.29 -10.79
N SER A 23 -9.14 8.55 -10.64
CA SER A 23 -10.01 8.13 -11.75
C SER A 23 -10.58 9.33 -12.51
N GLU A 24 -11.08 10.33 -11.79
CA GLU A 24 -11.60 11.60 -12.36
C GLU A 24 -10.52 12.38 -13.11
N ASN A 25 -9.25 12.24 -12.72
CA ASN A 25 -8.11 12.86 -13.39
C ASN A 25 -7.46 11.97 -14.46
N GLY A 26 -8.17 10.95 -14.94
CA GLY A 26 -7.76 10.14 -16.09
C GLY A 26 -6.72 9.06 -15.80
N TYR A 27 -6.44 8.77 -14.54
CA TYR A 27 -5.62 7.63 -14.15
C TYR A 27 -6.42 6.33 -14.23
N LYS A 28 -5.77 5.23 -14.58
CA LYS A 28 -6.33 3.90 -14.50
C LYS A 28 -6.02 3.31 -13.12
N VAL A 29 -7.04 3.14 -12.30
CA VAL A 29 -6.88 2.81 -10.87
C VAL A 29 -7.24 1.35 -10.64
N TYR A 30 -6.34 0.61 -9.97
CA TYR A 30 -6.60 -0.70 -9.43
C TYR A 30 -6.75 -0.58 -7.91
N ALA A 31 -8.00 -0.66 -7.45
CA ALA A 31 -8.40 -0.48 -6.07
C ALA A 31 -8.40 -1.81 -5.32
N GLY A 32 -7.33 -2.07 -4.59
CA GLY A 32 -7.15 -3.29 -3.81
C GLY A 32 -8.00 -3.33 -2.54
N CYS A 33 -8.72 -4.44 -2.31
CA CYS A 33 -9.51 -4.67 -1.12
C CYS A 33 -9.49 -6.13 -0.67
N ARG A 34 -9.95 -6.37 0.58
CA ARG A 34 -9.99 -7.71 1.19
C ARG A 34 -11.23 -8.55 0.83
N ASP A 35 -12.20 -7.97 0.14
CA ASP A 35 -13.36 -8.71 -0.34
C ASP A 35 -12.98 -9.53 -1.57
N LYS A 36 -13.05 -10.86 -1.44
CA LYS A 36 -12.71 -11.79 -2.53
C LYS A 36 -13.74 -11.79 -3.68
N ASN A 37 -14.94 -11.33 -3.40
CA ASN A 37 -16.03 -11.33 -4.38
C ASN A 37 -16.13 -9.99 -5.13
N ILE A 38 -15.21 -9.05 -4.85
CA ILE A 38 -15.22 -7.76 -5.49
C ILE A 38 -14.60 -7.85 -6.90
N GLU A 39 -15.44 -8.13 -7.88
CA GLU A 39 -15.09 -7.91 -9.29
C GLU A 39 -16.02 -6.82 -9.82
N LYS A 40 -15.63 -5.56 -9.61
CA LYS A 40 -16.41 -4.39 -10.00
C LYS A 40 -15.50 -3.40 -10.72
N CYS A 41 -16.02 -2.81 -11.79
CA CYS A 41 -15.43 -1.63 -12.42
C CYS A 41 -16.38 -0.45 -12.21
N ASP A 42 -15.80 0.71 -11.92
CA ASP A 42 -16.52 1.97 -11.81
C ASP A 42 -15.70 3.06 -12.51
N GLY A 43 -16.09 3.38 -13.75
CA GLY A 43 -15.29 4.23 -14.63
C GLY A 43 -13.89 3.65 -14.86
N ASN A 44 -12.86 4.40 -14.47
CA ASN A 44 -11.46 3.98 -14.55
C ASN A 44 -10.97 3.23 -13.29
N ILE A 45 -11.86 2.91 -12.33
CA ILE A 45 -11.52 2.17 -11.11
C ILE A 45 -11.86 0.69 -11.32
N ASN A 46 -10.84 -0.15 -11.24
CA ASN A 46 -10.95 -1.60 -11.25
C ASN A 46 -10.74 -2.12 -9.83
N TYR A 47 -11.78 -2.63 -9.20
CA TYR A 47 -11.64 -3.24 -7.87
C TYR A 47 -11.05 -4.64 -8.01
N ILE A 48 -10.05 -4.95 -7.17
CA ILE A 48 -9.38 -6.25 -7.18
C ILE A 48 -9.18 -6.78 -5.75
N TYR A 49 -9.23 -8.10 -5.61
CA TYR A 49 -8.88 -8.73 -4.33
C TYR A 49 -7.39 -8.53 -4.04
N LEU A 50 -7.09 -7.82 -2.95
CA LEU A 50 -5.73 -7.60 -2.47
C LEU A 50 -5.74 -7.51 -0.93
N ASP A 51 -5.33 -8.60 -0.29
CA ASP A 51 -5.09 -8.69 1.14
C ASP A 51 -3.58 -8.63 1.38
N VAL A 52 -3.11 -7.52 1.96
CA VAL A 52 -1.68 -7.25 2.15
C VAL A 52 -1.01 -8.21 3.15
N THR A 53 -1.78 -8.92 3.96
CA THR A 53 -1.25 -9.95 4.86
C THR A 53 -0.90 -11.25 4.13
N LYS A 54 -1.47 -11.47 2.93
CA LYS A 54 -1.35 -12.71 2.16
C LYS A 54 -0.49 -12.53 0.91
N THR A 55 0.69 -13.12 0.93
CA THR A 55 1.66 -13.03 -0.18
C THR A 55 1.05 -13.44 -1.52
N ASP A 56 0.27 -14.52 -1.57
CA ASP A 56 -0.34 -14.99 -2.82
C ASP A 56 -1.41 -14.03 -3.34
N SER A 57 -2.15 -13.36 -2.43
CA SER A 57 -3.10 -12.31 -2.82
C SER A 57 -2.39 -11.14 -3.49
N ILE A 58 -1.28 -10.70 -2.92
CA ILE A 58 -0.46 -9.61 -3.48
C ILE A 58 0.07 -9.99 -4.86
N LYS A 59 0.69 -11.18 -4.99
CA LYS A 59 1.21 -11.69 -6.27
C LYS A 59 0.15 -11.75 -7.36
N ASN A 60 -1.03 -12.31 -7.03
CA ASN A 60 -2.13 -12.44 -7.98
C ASN A 60 -2.67 -11.06 -8.40
N ALA A 61 -2.80 -10.12 -7.46
CA ALA A 61 -3.24 -8.76 -7.76
C ALA A 61 -2.23 -8.03 -8.67
N VAL A 62 -0.95 -8.04 -8.33
CA VAL A 62 0.11 -7.43 -9.16
C VAL A 62 0.15 -8.07 -10.54
N LYS A 63 0.14 -9.42 -10.60
CA LYS A 63 0.11 -10.14 -11.88
C LYS A 63 -1.08 -9.74 -12.74
N LYS A 64 -2.30 -9.64 -12.16
CA LYS A 64 -3.52 -9.20 -12.88
C LYS A 64 -3.33 -7.82 -13.50
N VAL A 65 -2.75 -6.86 -12.75
CA VAL A 65 -2.48 -5.52 -13.27
C VAL A 65 -1.45 -5.56 -14.40
N ILE A 66 -0.35 -6.29 -14.23
CA ILE A 66 0.72 -6.39 -15.23
C ILE A 66 0.24 -7.11 -16.49
N ASP A 67 -0.52 -8.19 -16.37
CA ASP A 67 -1.07 -8.92 -17.53
C ASP A 67 -2.04 -8.03 -18.33
N THR A 68 -2.74 -7.11 -17.69
CA THR A 68 -3.73 -6.23 -18.34
C THR A 68 -3.11 -4.95 -18.90
N GLU A 69 -2.20 -4.32 -18.16
CA GLU A 69 -1.67 -2.98 -18.46
C GLU A 69 -0.21 -2.97 -18.91
N GLY A 70 0.50 -4.05 -18.67
CA GLY A 70 1.94 -4.16 -18.91
C GLY A 70 2.83 -3.48 -17.87
N LYS A 71 2.27 -2.61 -17.02
CA LYS A 71 3.04 -1.78 -16.07
C LYS A 71 2.23 -1.38 -14.84
N ILE A 72 2.93 -0.88 -13.82
CA ILE A 72 2.39 -0.13 -12.69
C ILE A 72 3.24 1.13 -12.56
N ASP A 73 2.65 2.29 -12.85
CA ASP A 73 3.36 3.59 -12.76
C ASP A 73 3.44 4.10 -11.32
N VAL A 74 2.38 3.84 -10.52
CA VAL A 74 2.30 4.31 -9.13
C VAL A 74 1.80 3.19 -8.23
N LEU A 75 2.51 2.95 -7.13
CA LEU A 75 2.05 2.13 -6.01
C LEU A 75 1.71 3.04 -4.84
N LEU A 76 0.45 3.01 -4.37
CA LEU A 76 0.01 3.68 -3.15
C LEU A 76 -0.26 2.64 -2.06
N ASN A 77 0.65 2.50 -1.12
CA ASN A 77 0.50 1.70 0.08
C ASN A 77 -0.31 2.48 1.11
N ASN A 78 -1.64 2.33 1.05
CA ASN A 78 -2.58 3.01 1.95
C ASN A 78 -3.17 2.06 3.01
N ALA A 79 -3.18 0.75 2.79
CA ALA A 79 -3.70 -0.20 3.77
C ALA A 79 -3.00 -0.06 5.14
N GLY A 80 -3.81 0.10 6.18
CA GLY A 80 -3.31 0.25 7.54
C GLY A 80 -4.43 0.58 8.51
N TYR A 81 -4.18 0.34 9.80
CA TYR A 81 -5.07 0.71 10.89
C TYR A 81 -4.27 1.01 12.16
N GLY A 82 -4.93 1.65 13.13
CA GLY A 82 -4.33 1.95 14.44
C GLY A 82 -4.89 1.05 15.53
N LEU A 83 -4.02 0.45 16.34
CA LEU A 83 -4.36 -0.19 17.59
C LEU A 83 -4.26 0.87 18.71
N LEU A 84 -5.33 1.05 19.45
CA LEU A 84 -5.38 1.94 20.61
C LEU A 84 -5.31 1.09 21.87
N SER A 85 -4.15 1.07 22.51
CA SER A 85 -3.91 0.36 23.78
C SER A 85 -2.72 0.96 24.52
N THR A 86 -2.60 0.70 25.81
CA THR A 86 -1.33 0.91 26.52
C THR A 86 -0.30 -0.10 25.99
N LEU A 87 0.97 0.11 26.33
CA LEU A 87 2.03 -0.81 25.90
C LEU A 87 1.86 -2.21 26.52
N GLU A 88 1.33 -2.28 27.73
CA GLU A 88 1.17 -3.52 28.51
C GLU A 88 -0.15 -4.26 28.25
N ASP A 89 -1.19 -3.56 27.76
CA ASP A 89 -2.52 -4.15 27.54
C ASP A 89 -2.71 -4.74 26.13
N GLY A 90 -1.90 -4.31 25.17
CA GLY A 90 -1.96 -4.85 23.81
C GLY A 90 -1.53 -6.33 23.79
N THR A 91 -2.40 -7.20 23.28
CA THR A 91 -2.06 -8.60 23.13
C THR A 91 -1.04 -8.82 22.02
N ASP A 92 -0.21 -9.85 22.13
CA ASP A 92 0.74 -10.22 21.07
C ASP A 92 0.07 -10.36 19.70
N GLU A 93 -1.12 -10.96 19.66
CA GLU A 93 -1.89 -11.14 18.43
C GLU A 93 -2.28 -9.80 17.80
N GLU A 94 -2.79 -8.85 18.57
CA GLU A 94 -3.17 -7.52 18.07
C GLU A 94 -1.96 -6.76 17.55
N ILE A 95 -0.83 -6.83 18.27
CA ILE A 95 0.43 -6.19 17.88
C ILE A 95 0.94 -6.81 16.56
N PHE A 96 1.03 -8.14 16.48
CA PHE A 96 1.47 -8.83 15.27
C PHE A 96 0.55 -8.52 14.08
N ASN A 97 -0.77 -8.54 14.27
CA ASN A 97 -1.74 -8.21 13.22
C ASN A 97 -1.57 -6.78 12.70
N GLN A 98 -1.33 -5.82 13.61
CA GLN A 98 -1.09 -4.44 13.18
C GLN A 98 0.20 -4.32 12.36
N PHE A 99 1.29 -4.95 12.80
CA PHE A 99 2.55 -4.94 12.05
C PHE A 99 2.44 -5.70 10.74
N ASP A 100 1.69 -6.83 10.70
CA ASP A 100 1.51 -7.59 9.46
C ASP A 100 0.80 -6.76 8.38
N VAL A 101 -0.17 -5.93 8.77
CA VAL A 101 -0.83 -5.01 7.83
C VAL A 101 0.04 -3.78 7.54
N ASN A 102 0.44 -3.03 8.59
CA ASN A 102 1.02 -1.70 8.42
C ASN A 102 2.47 -1.70 7.91
N VAL A 103 3.22 -2.78 8.20
CA VAL A 103 4.66 -2.87 7.92
C VAL A 103 4.95 -4.00 6.94
N PHE A 104 4.66 -5.25 7.31
CA PHE A 104 5.02 -6.38 6.47
C PHE A 104 4.22 -6.43 5.18
N GLY A 105 2.93 -6.04 5.21
CA GLY A 105 2.09 -5.93 4.02
C GLY A 105 2.62 -4.90 3.03
N LEU A 106 3.05 -3.75 3.54
CA LEU A 106 3.72 -2.70 2.74
C LEU A 106 5.00 -3.24 2.10
N ILE A 107 5.88 -3.88 2.87
CA ILE A 107 7.13 -4.47 2.36
C ILE A 107 6.84 -5.53 1.29
N LYS A 108 5.91 -6.46 1.56
CA LYS A 108 5.52 -7.51 0.61
C LYS A 108 5.03 -6.92 -0.71
N THR A 109 4.19 -5.88 -0.65
CA THR A 109 3.64 -5.23 -1.84
C THR A 109 4.71 -4.50 -2.65
N ILE A 110 5.60 -3.74 -1.98
CA ILE A 110 6.73 -3.09 -2.63
C ILE A 110 7.61 -4.12 -3.34
N ARG A 111 7.99 -5.19 -2.65
CA ARG A 111 8.84 -6.25 -3.22
C ARG A 111 8.26 -6.89 -4.47
N GLU A 112 6.95 -7.02 -4.53
CA GLU A 112 6.28 -7.61 -5.69
C GLU A 112 6.19 -6.63 -6.88
N VAL A 113 5.99 -5.33 -6.63
CA VAL A 113 5.86 -4.31 -7.70
C VAL A 113 7.22 -3.85 -8.22
N LEU A 114 8.23 -3.77 -7.37
CA LEU A 114 9.52 -3.16 -7.67
C LEU A 114 10.24 -3.73 -8.90
N PRO A 115 10.26 -5.06 -9.17
CA PRO A 115 10.89 -5.62 -10.37
C PRO A 115 10.32 -5.06 -11.67
N TYR A 116 9.02 -4.82 -11.72
CA TYR A 116 8.34 -4.25 -12.89
C TYR A 116 8.69 -2.77 -13.07
N MET A 117 8.70 -1.98 -12.00
CA MET A 117 9.13 -0.58 -12.04
C MET A 117 10.59 -0.44 -12.48
N ARG A 118 11.48 -1.33 -12.00
CA ARG A 118 12.89 -1.36 -12.42
C ARG A 118 13.05 -1.65 -13.90
N LYS A 119 12.26 -2.59 -14.44
CA LYS A 119 12.27 -2.92 -15.88
C LYS A 119 11.87 -1.72 -16.73
N GLU A 120 10.88 -0.95 -16.28
CA GLU A 120 10.41 0.27 -16.96
C GLU A 120 11.32 1.48 -16.72
N ASN A 121 12.31 1.37 -15.81
CA ASN A 121 13.16 2.48 -15.35
C ASN A 121 12.34 3.71 -14.92
N TYR A 122 11.18 3.46 -14.34
CA TYR A 122 10.24 4.48 -13.87
C TYR A 122 9.29 3.88 -12.82
N GLY A 123 8.96 4.68 -11.81
CA GLY A 123 7.95 4.35 -10.83
C GLY A 123 7.81 5.43 -9.77
N VAL A 124 6.64 5.42 -9.12
CA VAL A 124 6.39 6.23 -7.91
C VAL A 124 5.82 5.33 -6.84
N ILE A 125 6.45 5.30 -5.67
CA ILE A 125 5.98 4.55 -4.50
C ILE A 125 5.61 5.55 -3.41
N ILE A 126 4.33 5.54 -3.02
CA ILE A 126 3.79 6.40 -1.98
C ILE A 126 3.37 5.51 -0.80
N ASN A 127 4.00 5.73 0.35
CA ASN A 127 3.70 5.03 1.59
C ASN A 127 2.93 5.94 2.54
N ILE A 128 1.70 5.57 2.90
CA ILE A 128 0.91 6.37 3.85
C ILE A 128 1.42 6.13 5.27
N SER A 129 2.16 7.10 5.76
CA SER A 129 2.62 7.16 7.14
C SER A 129 1.60 7.88 8.03
N SER A 130 2.07 8.57 9.03
CA SER A 130 1.30 9.39 9.97
C SER A 130 2.24 10.43 10.58
N PHE A 131 1.71 11.53 11.12
CA PHE A 131 2.49 12.37 12.03
C PHE A 131 3.03 11.57 13.23
N LEU A 132 2.36 10.46 13.57
CA LEU A 132 2.79 9.50 14.59
C LEU A 132 3.97 8.61 14.15
N GLY A 133 4.42 8.73 12.92
CA GLY A 133 5.73 8.23 12.47
C GLY A 133 6.89 9.16 12.81
N LYS A 134 6.63 10.35 13.40
CA LYS A 134 7.62 11.35 13.78
C LYS A 134 7.55 11.77 15.26
N MET A 135 6.43 11.47 15.94
CA MET A 135 6.23 11.77 17.36
C MET A 135 5.38 10.71 18.04
N GLY A 136 5.50 10.57 19.37
CA GLY A 136 4.73 9.64 20.18
C GLY A 136 3.50 10.30 20.80
N LEU A 137 2.42 9.52 20.96
CA LEU A 137 1.28 9.87 21.81
C LEU A 137 0.93 8.72 22.77
N PRO A 138 0.34 9.02 23.93
CA PRO A 138 -0.15 7.98 24.85
C PRO A 138 -1.14 7.04 24.17
N LEU A 139 -1.20 5.79 24.59
CA LEU A 139 -2.11 4.73 24.10
C LEU A 139 -1.90 4.32 22.63
N LEU A 140 -0.83 4.75 22.00
CA LEU A 140 -0.56 4.51 20.57
C LEU A 140 0.84 3.93 20.32
N SER A 141 1.49 3.36 21.35
CA SER A 141 2.87 2.88 21.26
C SER A 141 3.09 1.91 20.09
N HIS A 142 2.20 0.94 19.91
CA HIS A 142 2.30 -0.07 18.84
C HIS A 142 2.07 0.55 17.47
N TYR A 143 1.07 1.44 17.35
CA TYR A 143 0.81 2.17 16.12
C TYR A 143 1.96 3.08 15.74
N ASN A 144 2.47 3.86 16.71
CA ASN A 144 3.65 4.71 16.52
C ASN A 144 4.82 3.89 15.98
N ALA A 145 5.16 2.77 16.66
CA ALA A 145 6.24 1.90 16.23
C ALA A 145 6.08 1.43 14.79
N SER A 146 4.85 1.03 14.39
CA SER A 146 4.56 0.63 13.01
C SER A 146 4.77 1.78 12.01
N LYS A 147 4.41 3.02 12.37
CA LYS A 147 4.57 4.19 11.48
C LYS A 147 6.01 4.70 11.43
N TYR A 148 6.76 4.64 12.54
CA TYR A 148 8.22 4.86 12.50
C TYR A 148 8.93 3.83 11.60
N ALA A 149 8.49 2.56 11.61
CA ALA A 149 9.02 1.56 10.70
C ALA A 149 8.75 1.92 9.23
N VAL A 150 7.55 2.42 8.88
CA VAL A 150 7.21 2.89 7.53
C VAL A 150 8.13 4.03 7.09
N GLU A 151 8.42 5.01 7.97
CA GLU A 151 9.34 6.10 7.68
C GLU A 151 10.76 5.57 7.39
N GLY A 152 11.31 4.71 8.27
CA GLY A 152 12.65 4.16 8.08
C GLY A 152 12.77 3.31 6.80
N ILE A 153 11.73 2.52 6.48
CA ILE A 153 11.67 1.76 5.23
C ILE A 153 11.68 2.71 4.03
N THR A 154 10.87 3.77 4.07
CA THR A 154 10.73 4.73 2.98
C THR A 154 12.04 5.48 2.73
N ASP A 155 12.69 5.93 3.79
CA ASP A 155 13.98 6.62 3.70
C ASP A 155 15.06 5.73 3.07
N SER A 156 15.17 4.49 3.48
CA SER A 156 16.14 3.53 2.93
C SER A 156 15.82 3.19 1.48
N LEU A 157 14.55 2.88 1.18
CA LEU A 157 14.07 2.51 -0.14
C LEU A 157 14.36 3.60 -1.18
N ARG A 158 14.26 4.87 -0.79
CA ARG A 158 14.57 6.01 -1.66
C ARG A 158 15.98 5.94 -2.24
N PHE A 159 16.98 5.56 -1.45
CA PHE A 159 18.35 5.38 -1.93
C PHE A 159 18.50 4.14 -2.82
N GLU A 160 17.85 3.05 -2.45
CA GLU A 160 17.91 1.78 -3.19
C GLU A 160 17.28 1.88 -4.58
N THR A 161 16.30 2.77 -4.76
CA THR A 161 15.52 2.90 -5.99
C THR A 161 15.96 4.04 -6.89
N LEU A 162 16.79 4.96 -6.37
CA LEU A 162 17.31 6.13 -7.11
C LEU A 162 17.96 5.77 -8.45
N PRO A 163 18.81 4.70 -8.57
CA PRO A 163 19.43 4.33 -9.84
C PRO A 163 18.44 3.92 -10.94
N PHE A 164 17.21 3.61 -10.57
CA PHE A 164 16.14 3.14 -11.48
C PHE A 164 15.08 4.20 -11.76
N ASN A 165 15.35 5.47 -11.44
CA ASN A 165 14.37 6.58 -11.59
C ASN A 165 13.01 6.27 -10.93
N ILE A 166 13.01 5.55 -9.80
CA ILE A 166 11.84 5.27 -8.96
C ILE A 166 11.91 6.21 -7.76
N ARG A 167 10.79 6.87 -7.46
CA ARG A 167 10.68 7.90 -6.41
C ARG A 167 9.74 7.47 -5.30
#